data_5606f582c9fc8244410ebb5ea0197584
#
_entry.id   5606f582c9fc8244410ebb5ea0197584
#
_cell.length_a   1.000
_cell.length_b   1.000
_cell.length_c   1.000
_cell.angle_alpha   90.00
_cell.angle_beta   90.00
_cell.angle_gamma   90.00
#
_symmetry.space_group_name_H-M   'P 1'
#
loop_
_entity.id
_entity.type
_entity.pdbx_description
1 polymer ?
#
loop_
_entity_poly.entity_id
_entity_poly.type
_entity_poly.pdbx_seq_one_letter_code
_entity_poly.pdbx_strand_id
1 'polypeptide(L)'
;RDRLRSRGLGDVYKRQVYVVPAFTGLGAPYWNPYARGTVAGVTRGCKKEHFVRAILEAMAYQTYDILKIMEQESGVDIVSLKVDGGASNNNFLMQFQSDVLGVDVLRPECVETTALGAAYLAGLAVGYWDGVDDIRKNWALSKTFAADMPEELRNEKLAGWKRAVRCALAWAEE
;
A
#
# COMPACT_ATOMS: atom_id res chain seq x y z
N ARG A 1 8.91 23.95 -24.52
CA ARG A 1 8.21 23.83 -23.19
C ARG A 1 8.06 22.39 -22.75
N ASP A 2 7.85 21.42 -23.67
CA ASP A 2 7.65 20.00 -23.33
C ASP A 2 8.93 19.27 -22.90
N ARG A 3 10.10 19.68 -23.38
CA ARG A 3 11.40 19.11 -22.96
C ARG A 3 11.73 19.35 -21.48
N LEU A 4 11.20 20.40 -20.86
CA LEU A 4 11.40 20.70 -19.43
C LEU A 4 10.45 19.86 -18.55
N ARG A 5 9.26 19.48 -19.04
CA ARG A 5 8.32 18.62 -18.34
C ARG A 5 8.78 17.16 -18.32
N SER A 6 9.28 16.65 -19.44
CA SER A 6 9.79 15.27 -19.51
C SER A 6 11.07 15.06 -18.70
N ARG A 7 11.95 16.09 -18.58
CA ARG A 7 13.10 16.03 -17.68
C ARG A 7 12.69 15.97 -16.21
N GLY A 8 11.64 16.66 -15.81
CA GLY A 8 11.10 16.62 -14.44
C GLY A 8 10.55 15.25 -14.05
N LEU A 9 9.83 14.57 -14.94
CA LEU A 9 9.26 13.25 -14.67
C LEU A 9 10.33 12.16 -14.61
N GLY A 10 11.29 12.14 -15.53
CA GLY A 10 12.41 11.18 -15.49
C GLY A 10 13.30 11.33 -14.26
N ASP A 11 13.42 12.55 -13.71
CA ASP A 11 14.20 12.83 -12.52
C ASP A 11 13.49 12.37 -11.24
N VAL A 12 12.15 12.38 -11.21
CA VAL A 12 11.33 11.87 -10.10
C VAL A 12 11.51 10.36 -9.93
N TYR A 13 11.68 9.60 -11.01
CA TYR A 13 11.94 8.16 -10.94
C TYR A 13 13.37 7.81 -10.49
N LYS A 14 14.35 8.69 -10.75
CA LYS A 14 15.76 8.47 -10.37
C LYS A 14 16.12 8.96 -8.96
N ARG A 15 15.26 9.81 -8.36
CA ARG A 15 15.47 10.38 -7.02
C ARG A 15 14.47 9.77 -6.07
N GLN A 16 14.71 8.52 -5.69
CA GLN A 16 13.82 7.83 -4.77
C GLN A 16 14.12 8.23 -3.34
N VAL A 17 13.19 9.01 -2.77
CA VAL A 17 13.08 9.19 -1.32
C VAL A 17 12.20 8.05 -0.80
N TYR A 18 12.59 7.46 0.31
CA TYR A 18 11.80 6.49 1.04
C TYR A 18 11.45 7.06 2.41
N VAL A 19 10.18 6.89 2.81
CA VAL A 19 9.72 7.23 4.15
C VAL A 19 9.32 5.94 4.85
N VAL A 20 9.90 5.67 6.01
CA VAL A 20 9.50 4.56 6.87
C VAL A 20 8.70 5.14 8.03
N PRO A 21 7.36 4.98 8.07
CA PRO A 21 6.51 5.64 9.06
C PRO A 21 6.46 4.86 10.38
N ALA A 22 7.62 4.58 10.98
CA ALA A 22 7.74 3.89 12.26
C ALA A 22 7.50 4.84 13.44
N PHE A 23 6.32 5.50 13.50
CA PHE A 23 6.02 6.52 14.53
C PHE A 23 5.93 5.92 15.94
N THR A 24 5.46 4.70 16.04
CA THR A 24 5.35 3.93 17.29
C THR A 24 6.12 2.60 17.22
N GLY A 25 7.16 2.56 16.41
CA GLY A 25 7.89 1.36 16.06
C GLY A 25 7.39 0.72 14.75
N LEU A 26 7.96 -0.43 14.44
CA LEU A 26 7.58 -1.28 13.30
C LEU A 26 6.88 -2.54 13.83
N GLY A 27 5.68 -2.81 13.30
CA GLY A 27 4.95 -4.05 13.52
C GLY A 27 5.49 -5.21 12.66
N ALA A 28 4.62 -6.14 12.29
CA ALA A 28 4.97 -7.24 11.40
C ALA A 28 5.58 -6.74 10.08
N PRO A 29 6.59 -7.39 9.52
CA PRO A 29 7.31 -8.57 10.04
C PRO A 29 8.46 -8.25 11.01
N TYR A 30 8.72 -6.98 11.29
CA TYR A 30 9.94 -6.53 11.97
C TYR A 30 9.88 -6.60 13.50
N TRP A 31 8.68 -6.41 14.08
CA TRP A 31 8.40 -6.46 15.52
C TRP A 31 9.37 -5.65 16.37
N ASN A 32 9.73 -4.44 15.93
CA ASN A 32 10.66 -3.56 16.63
C ASN A 32 9.94 -2.31 17.16
N PRO A 33 9.66 -2.22 18.49
CA PRO A 33 8.97 -1.07 19.08
C PRO A 33 9.87 0.16 19.22
N TYR A 34 11.18 0.02 19.04
CA TYR A 34 12.16 1.10 19.21
C TYR A 34 12.53 1.80 17.89
N ALA A 35 12.21 1.19 16.73
CA ALA A 35 12.38 1.84 15.45
C ALA A 35 11.62 3.17 15.39
N ARG A 36 12.14 4.15 14.66
CA ARG A 36 11.53 5.49 14.54
C ARG A 36 11.38 5.89 13.09
N GLY A 37 10.43 6.80 12.85
CA GLY A 37 10.15 7.33 11.52
C GLY A 37 11.43 7.86 10.87
N THR A 38 11.73 7.34 9.67
CA THR A 38 12.99 7.60 8.97
C THR A 38 12.72 8.04 7.54
N VAL A 39 13.50 9.01 7.06
CA VAL A 39 13.50 9.43 5.66
C VAL A 39 14.87 9.14 5.07
N ALA A 40 14.92 8.30 4.04
CA ALA A 40 16.17 7.87 3.40
C ALA A 40 16.21 8.28 1.91
N GLY A 41 17.41 8.41 1.34
CA GLY A 41 17.59 8.70 -0.08
C GLY A 41 17.43 10.19 -0.45
N VAL A 42 17.45 11.11 0.50
CA VAL A 42 17.33 12.55 0.25
C VAL A 42 18.58 13.10 -0.45
N THR A 43 18.37 13.84 -1.52
CA THR A 43 19.42 14.52 -2.29
C THR A 43 19.11 16.02 -2.45
N ARG A 44 20.06 16.83 -2.92
CA ARG A 44 19.86 18.27 -3.18
C ARG A 44 18.71 18.57 -4.15
N GLY A 45 18.35 17.63 -5.00
CA GLY A 45 17.25 17.79 -5.95
C GLY A 45 15.89 17.37 -5.44
N CYS A 46 15.77 16.92 -4.18
CA CYS A 46 14.49 16.53 -3.62
C CYS A 46 13.60 17.76 -3.40
N LYS A 47 12.32 17.60 -3.73
CA LYS A 47 11.27 18.60 -3.59
C LYS A 47 10.14 18.01 -2.77
N LYS A 48 9.20 18.84 -2.32
CA LYS A 48 8.04 18.41 -1.52
C LYS A 48 7.25 17.26 -2.18
N GLU A 49 7.15 17.27 -3.52
CA GLU A 49 6.42 16.25 -4.28
C GLU A 49 7.04 14.86 -4.13
N HIS A 50 8.37 14.77 -3.97
CA HIS A 50 9.06 13.51 -3.72
C HIS A 50 8.70 12.94 -2.34
N PHE A 51 8.59 13.79 -1.32
CA PHE A 51 8.20 13.37 0.03
C PHE A 51 6.74 12.93 0.07
N VAL A 52 5.82 13.69 -0.55
CA VAL A 52 4.40 13.31 -0.63
C VAL A 52 4.24 11.96 -1.32
N ARG A 53 4.94 11.74 -2.43
CA ARG A 53 4.96 10.48 -3.14
C ARG A 53 5.51 9.35 -2.27
N ALA A 54 6.64 9.57 -1.60
CA ALA A 54 7.28 8.58 -0.74
C ALA A 54 6.38 8.16 0.44
N ILE A 55 5.58 9.07 0.98
CA ILE A 55 4.60 8.76 2.04
C ILE A 55 3.48 7.85 1.49
N LEU A 56 2.98 8.12 0.29
CA LEU A 56 1.99 7.26 -0.35
C LEU A 56 2.58 5.88 -0.71
N GLU A 57 3.78 5.85 -1.27
CA GLU A 57 4.48 4.60 -1.59
C GLU A 57 4.78 3.77 -0.33
N ALA A 58 5.06 4.41 0.82
CA ALA A 58 5.33 3.74 2.08
C ALA A 58 4.15 2.86 2.56
N MET A 59 2.91 3.32 2.37
CA MET A 59 1.72 2.52 2.70
C MET A 59 1.67 1.23 1.87
N ALA A 60 1.99 1.32 0.57
CA ALA A 60 2.01 0.16 -0.30
C ALA A 60 3.14 -0.82 0.04
N TYR A 61 4.32 -0.31 0.38
CA TYR A 61 5.44 -1.16 0.80
C TYR A 61 5.16 -1.90 2.12
N GLN A 62 4.56 -1.23 3.11
CA GLN A 62 4.18 -1.88 4.36
C GLN A 62 3.13 -2.98 4.13
N THR A 63 2.15 -2.73 3.27
CA THR A 63 1.17 -3.74 2.88
C THR A 63 1.86 -4.92 2.18
N TYR A 64 2.81 -4.65 1.28
CA TYR A 64 3.61 -5.70 0.62
C TYR A 64 4.35 -6.58 1.64
N ASP A 65 5.02 -5.97 2.63
CA ASP A 65 5.77 -6.73 3.64
C ASP A 65 4.85 -7.67 4.42
N ILE A 66 3.67 -7.20 4.83
CA ILE A 66 2.68 -8.01 5.56
C ILE A 66 2.14 -9.15 4.68
N LEU A 67 1.73 -8.85 3.46
CA LEU A 67 1.14 -9.85 2.56
C LEU A 67 2.15 -10.92 2.18
N LYS A 68 3.44 -10.58 2.01
CA LYS A 68 4.49 -11.57 1.75
C LYS A 68 4.72 -12.52 2.92
N ILE A 69 4.63 -12.05 4.14
CA ILE A 69 4.67 -12.93 5.32
C ILE A 69 3.43 -13.82 5.38
N MET A 70 2.24 -13.26 5.09
CA MET A 70 1.01 -14.07 5.03
C MET A 70 1.08 -15.17 3.99
N GLU A 71 1.61 -14.91 2.79
CA GLU A 71 1.85 -15.93 1.77
C GLU A 71 2.83 -17.02 2.27
N GLN A 72 3.93 -16.62 2.89
CA GLN A 72 4.95 -17.53 3.42
C GLN A 72 4.42 -18.42 4.54
N GLU A 73 3.66 -17.87 5.47
CA GLU A 73 3.12 -18.60 6.62
C GLU A 73 1.93 -19.50 6.24
N SER A 74 1.07 -19.05 5.32
CA SER A 74 -0.12 -19.81 4.92
C SER A 74 0.16 -20.83 3.82
N GLY A 75 1.22 -20.64 3.02
CA GLY A 75 1.48 -21.41 1.80
C GLY A 75 0.46 -21.16 0.68
N VAL A 76 -0.33 -20.07 0.77
CA VAL A 76 -1.36 -19.69 -0.21
C VAL A 76 -0.93 -18.43 -0.94
N ASP A 77 -0.87 -18.49 -2.27
CA ASP A 77 -0.57 -17.34 -3.10
C ASP A 77 -1.72 -16.34 -3.11
N ILE A 78 -1.40 -15.06 -2.95
CA ILE A 78 -2.38 -13.96 -3.07
C ILE A 78 -2.57 -13.64 -4.55
N VAL A 79 -3.77 -13.91 -5.08
CA VAL A 79 -4.12 -13.67 -6.49
C VAL A 79 -4.75 -12.31 -6.74
N SER A 80 -5.31 -11.69 -5.71
CA SER A 80 -5.87 -10.33 -5.76
C SER A 80 -6.00 -9.73 -4.37
N LEU A 81 -6.02 -8.40 -4.27
CA LEU A 81 -6.23 -7.67 -3.02
C LEU A 81 -7.50 -6.83 -3.10
N LYS A 82 -8.47 -7.10 -2.24
CA LYS A 82 -9.62 -6.21 -2.03
C LYS A 82 -9.23 -5.13 -1.04
N VAL A 83 -9.57 -3.88 -1.37
CA VAL A 83 -9.21 -2.69 -0.58
C VAL A 83 -10.45 -1.91 -0.17
N ASP A 84 -10.39 -1.25 0.99
CA ASP A 84 -11.45 -0.39 1.50
C ASP A 84 -10.90 0.81 2.28
N GLY A 85 -11.79 1.59 2.87
CA GLY A 85 -11.46 2.79 3.63
C GLY A 85 -11.09 3.99 2.77
N GLY A 86 -10.98 5.15 3.40
CA GLY A 86 -10.77 6.44 2.72
C GLY A 86 -9.51 6.49 1.85
N ALA A 87 -8.42 5.82 2.25
CA ALA A 87 -7.17 5.77 1.50
C ALA A 87 -7.32 5.07 0.14
N SER A 88 -8.25 4.12 0.01
CA SER A 88 -8.52 3.40 -1.24
C SER A 88 -9.06 4.30 -2.36
N ASN A 89 -9.55 5.49 -2.05
CA ASN A 89 -9.96 6.49 -3.03
C ASN A 89 -8.79 7.11 -3.79
N ASN A 90 -7.57 6.99 -3.29
CA ASN A 90 -6.38 7.50 -3.97
C ASN A 90 -5.93 6.54 -5.08
N ASN A 91 -6.21 6.90 -6.33
CA ASN A 91 -5.88 6.07 -7.49
C ASN A 91 -4.38 5.83 -7.67
N PHE A 92 -3.52 6.80 -7.31
CA PHE A 92 -2.07 6.62 -7.36
C PHE A 92 -1.63 5.54 -6.38
N LEU A 93 -2.12 5.60 -5.13
CA LEU A 93 -1.80 4.61 -4.10
C LEU A 93 -2.28 3.21 -4.53
N MET A 94 -3.50 3.09 -5.05
CA MET A 94 -4.05 1.80 -5.47
C MET A 94 -3.29 1.19 -6.66
N GLN A 95 -2.92 2.01 -7.65
CA GLN A 95 -2.09 1.54 -8.77
C GLN A 95 -0.71 1.10 -8.28
N PHE A 96 -0.07 1.92 -7.45
CA PHE A 96 1.25 1.58 -6.90
C PHE A 96 1.20 0.34 -6.00
N GLN A 97 0.10 0.15 -5.25
CA GLN A 97 -0.14 -1.05 -4.46
C GLN A 97 -0.20 -2.31 -5.34
N SER A 98 -0.96 -2.25 -6.44
CA SER A 98 -1.03 -3.33 -7.43
C SER A 98 0.34 -3.62 -8.06
N ASP A 99 1.04 -2.57 -8.47
CA ASP A 99 2.36 -2.65 -9.10
C ASP A 99 3.40 -3.32 -8.19
N VAL A 100 3.44 -2.95 -6.91
CA VAL A 100 4.41 -3.48 -5.94
C VAL A 100 4.08 -4.92 -5.55
N LEU A 101 2.80 -5.26 -5.41
CA LEU A 101 2.36 -6.63 -5.11
C LEU A 101 2.48 -7.56 -6.31
N GLY A 102 2.30 -7.04 -7.54
CA GLY A 102 2.22 -7.82 -8.76
C GLY A 102 0.92 -8.58 -8.92
N VAL A 103 -0.16 -8.11 -8.26
CA VAL A 103 -1.52 -8.67 -8.33
C VAL A 103 -2.55 -7.55 -8.48
N ASP A 104 -3.75 -7.92 -8.94
CA ASP A 104 -4.84 -6.96 -9.09
C ASP A 104 -5.32 -6.43 -7.73
N VAL A 105 -5.53 -5.10 -7.67
CA VAL A 105 -6.18 -4.44 -6.53
C VAL A 105 -7.62 -4.09 -6.92
N LEU A 106 -8.59 -4.57 -6.13
CA LEU A 106 -10.01 -4.47 -6.38
C LEU A 106 -10.66 -3.50 -5.38
N ARG A 107 -11.13 -2.34 -5.88
CA ARG A 107 -11.83 -1.36 -5.07
C ARG A 107 -13.34 -1.50 -5.24
N PRO A 108 -14.12 -1.70 -4.16
CA PRO A 108 -15.59 -1.75 -4.22
C PRO A 108 -16.18 -0.35 -4.43
N GLU A 109 -17.46 -0.30 -4.80
CA GLU A 109 -18.22 0.96 -4.86
C GLU A 109 -18.38 1.59 -3.48
N CYS A 110 -18.73 0.80 -2.49
CA CYS A 110 -18.78 1.26 -1.10
C CYS A 110 -17.44 0.97 -0.41
N VAL A 111 -16.70 2.02 -0.10
CA VAL A 111 -15.40 1.92 0.60
C VAL A 111 -15.52 1.99 2.12
N GLU A 112 -16.69 2.30 2.65
CA GLU A 112 -16.98 2.34 4.11
C GLU A 112 -17.44 0.96 4.61
N THR A 113 -16.62 -0.05 4.44
CA THR A 113 -16.99 -1.46 4.68
C THR A 113 -17.24 -1.78 6.14
N THR A 114 -16.61 -1.05 7.07
CA THR A 114 -16.87 -1.22 8.52
C THR A 114 -18.31 -0.86 8.88
N ALA A 115 -18.79 0.30 8.43
CA ALA A 115 -20.16 0.72 8.64
C ALA A 115 -21.15 -0.20 7.92
N LEU A 116 -20.80 -0.60 6.69
CA LEU A 116 -21.60 -1.52 5.88
C LEU A 116 -21.70 -2.90 6.55
N GLY A 117 -20.63 -3.41 7.14
CA GLY A 117 -20.61 -4.67 7.87
C GLY A 117 -21.54 -4.63 9.09
N ALA A 118 -21.52 -3.55 9.87
CA ALA A 118 -22.44 -3.36 10.98
C ALA A 118 -23.91 -3.31 10.51
N ALA A 119 -24.19 -2.62 9.39
CA ALA A 119 -25.53 -2.58 8.80
C ALA A 119 -25.98 -3.96 8.32
N TYR A 120 -25.10 -4.77 7.74
CA TYR A 120 -25.40 -6.13 7.34
C TYR A 120 -25.76 -7.03 8.53
N LEU A 121 -24.99 -6.96 9.61
CA LEU A 121 -25.28 -7.73 10.82
C LEU A 121 -26.62 -7.32 11.45
N ALA A 122 -26.90 -6.02 11.51
CA ALA A 122 -28.18 -5.53 12.01
C ALA A 122 -29.36 -5.99 11.12
N GLY A 123 -29.21 -5.91 9.80
CA GLY A 123 -30.23 -6.35 8.86
C GLY A 123 -30.51 -7.86 8.91
N LEU A 124 -29.47 -8.68 9.10
CA LEU A 124 -29.65 -10.11 9.35
C LEU A 124 -30.43 -10.36 10.65
N ALA A 125 -30.11 -9.63 11.72
CA ALA A 125 -30.74 -9.80 13.01
C ALA A 125 -32.24 -9.47 13.00
N VAL A 126 -32.67 -8.51 12.17
CA VAL A 126 -34.10 -8.12 12.05
C VAL A 126 -34.82 -8.77 10.86
N GLY A 127 -34.16 -9.67 10.13
CA GLY A 127 -34.72 -10.37 8.98
C GLY A 127 -34.88 -9.50 7.72
N TYR A 128 -34.10 -8.46 7.56
CA TYR A 128 -34.07 -7.64 6.33
C TYR A 128 -33.40 -8.38 5.16
N TRP A 129 -32.39 -9.20 5.44
CA TRP A 129 -31.79 -10.15 4.52
C TRP A 129 -32.02 -11.56 5.03
N ASP A 130 -32.33 -12.47 4.11
CA ASP A 130 -32.59 -13.88 4.43
C ASP A 130 -31.33 -14.65 4.85
N GLY A 131 -30.15 -14.14 4.44
CA GLY A 131 -28.86 -14.75 4.77
C GLY A 131 -27.66 -14.06 4.17
N VAL A 132 -26.48 -14.64 4.43
CA VAL A 132 -25.18 -14.13 3.96
C VAL A 132 -25.09 -14.08 2.44
N ASP A 133 -25.78 -14.97 1.73
CA ASP A 133 -25.74 -15.00 0.27
C ASP A 133 -26.46 -13.80 -0.36
N ASP A 134 -27.50 -13.26 0.31
CA ASP A 134 -28.12 -12.01 -0.12
C ASP A 134 -27.21 -10.81 0.07
N ILE A 135 -26.46 -10.80 1.17
CA ILE A 135 -25.46 -9.76 1.43
C ILE A 135 -24.35 -9.80 0.37
N ARG A 136 -23.88 -10.98 -0.01
CA ARG A 136 -22.85 -11.14 -1.06
C ARG A 136 -23.23 -10.52 -2.39
N LYS A 137 -24.52 -10.48 -2.74
CA LYS A 137 -25.03 -9.85 -3.96
C LYS A 137 -24.88 -8.32 -3.96
N ASN A 138 -24.74 -7.71 -2.78
CA ASN A 138 -24.59 -6.27 -2.63
C ASN A 138 -23.15 -5.78 -2.85
N TRP A 139 -22.17 -6.71 -2.96
CA TRP A 139 -20.81 -6.31 -3.26
C TRP A 139 -20.68 -5.97 -4.75
N ALA A 140 -20.36 -4.72 -5.04
CA ALA A 140 -20.15 -4.22 -6.40
C ALA A 140 -18.72 -3.68 -6.56
N LEU A 141 -18.08 -4.03 -7.67
CA LEU A 141 -16.74 -3.59 -8.04
C LEU A 141 -16.82 -2.20 -8.69
N SER A 142 -16.11 -1.21 -8.11
CA SER A 142 -15.96 0.11 -8.72
C SER A 142 -14.81 0.14 -9.71
N LYS A 143 -13.65 -0.38 -9.31
CA LYS A 143 -12.46 -0.33 -10.16
C LYS A 143 -11.46 -1.44 -9.84
N THR A 144 -10.86 -2.01 -10.89
CA THR A 144 -9.68 -2.86 -10.82
C THR A 144 -8.44 -2.05 -11.20
N PHE A 145 -7.37 -2.20 -10.45
CA PHE A 145 -6.05 -1.69 -10.76
C PHE A 145 -5.17 -2.92 -11.06
N ALA A 146 -4.84 -3.11 -12.33
CA ALA A 146 -3.97 -4.20 -12.77
C ALA A 146 -2.50 -3.78 -12.59
N ALA A 147 -1.65 -4.74 -12.20
CA ALA A 147 -0.21 -4.52 -12.11
C ALA A 147 0.38 -4.26 -13.51
N ASP A 148 1.08 -3.14 -13.67
CA ASP A 148 1.67 -2.69 -14.96
C ASP A 148 3.17 -2.37 -14.83
N MET A 149 3.72 -2.42 -13.62
CA MET A 149 5.13 -2.13 -13.38
C MET A 149 6.02 -3.31 -13.81
N PRO A 150 7.06 -3.08 -14.66
CA PRO A 150 8.03 -4.11 -14.98
C PRO A 150 8.67 -4.69 -13.70
N GLU A 151 8.89 -5.99 -13.71
CA GLU A 151 9.42 -6.72 -12.56
C GLU A 151 10.78 -6.19 -12.08
N GLU A 152 11.65 -5.83 -13.01
CA GLU A 152 12.96 -5.26 -12.70
C GLU A 152 12.83 -3.96 -11.87
N LEU A 153 11.95 -3.06 -12.30
CA LEU A 153 11.68 -1.80 -11.60
C LEU A 153 11.03 -2.05 -10.22
N ARG A 154 10.11 -3.00 -10.14
CA ARG A 154 9.51 -3.43 -8.87
C ARG A 154 10.57 -3.91 -7.89
N ASN A 155 11.46 -4.79 -8.34
CA ASN A 155 12.55 -5.32 -7.53
C ASN A 155 13.54 -4.24 -7.07
N GLU A 156 13.87 -3.28 -7.94
CA GLU A 156 14.70 -2.11 -7.58
C GLU A 156 14.04 -1.30 -6.45
N LYS A 157 12.74 -1.00 -6.59
CA LYS A 157 11.98 -0.24 -5.58
C LYS A 157 11.91 -0.98 -4.25
N LEU A 158 11.61 -2.27 -4.26
CA LEU A 158 11.57 -3.10 -3.06
C LEU A 158 12.94 -3.21 -2.38
N ALA A 159 14.03 -3.31 -3.15
CA ALA A 159 15.39 -3.29 -2.61
C ALA A 159 15.70 -1.94 -1.92
N GLY A 160 15.22 -0.83 -2.50
CA GLY A 160 15.32 0.50 -1.89
C GLY A 160 14.52 0.61 -0.58
N TRP A 161 13.29 0.11 -0.57
CA TRP A 161 12.45 0.02 0.63
C TRP A 161 13.14 -0.76 1.76
N LYS A 162 13.63 -1.97 1.47
CA LYS A 162 14.36 -2.80 2.45
C LYS A 162 15.59 -2.09 3.01
N ARG A 163 16.29 -1.28 2.20
CA ARG A 163 17.41 -0.45 2.70
C ARG A 163 16.93 0.63 3.66
N ALA A 164 15.84 1.33 3.33
CA ALA A 164 15.27 2.36 4.21
C ALA A 164 14.79 1.79 5.55
N VAL A 165 14.14 0.62 5.52
CA VAL A 165 13.73 -0.08 6.76
C VAL A 165 14.93 -0.43 7.62
N ARG A 166 16.05 -0.91 7.04
CA ARG A 166 17.28 -1.15 7.80
C ARG A 166 17.81 0.11 8.48
N CYS A 167 17.72 1.28 7.84
CA CYS A 167 18.08 2.55 8.48
C CYS A 167 17.19 2.87 9.69
N ALA A 168 15.88 2.58 9.59
CA ALA A 168 14.95 2.77 10.71
C ALA A 168 15.19 1.80 11.86
N LEU A 169 15.59 0.56 11.55
CA LEU A 169 15.96 -0.45 12.55
C LEU A 169 17.29 -0.12 13.23
N ALA A 170 18.30 0.34 12.48
CA ALA A 170 19.59 0.75 13.02
C ALA A 170 19.50 1.91 14.04
N TRP A 171 18.45 2.74 13.96
CA TRP A 171 18.17 3.75 14.99
C TRP A 171 17.85 3.14 16.36
N ALA A 172 17.44 1.90 16.41
CA ALA A 172 16.99 1.22 17.61
C ALA A 172 18.09 0.34 18.26
N GLU A 173 19.28 0.31 17.67
CA GLU A 173 20.40 -0.56 18.12
C GLU A 173 21.29 0.08 19.19
N GLU A 174 20.89 1.18 19.85
CA GLU A 174 21.61 1.81 20.96
C GLU A 174 21.05 1.42 22.33
#